data_5615c733b6f672fd3f47e717344a7a3f
#
_entry.id   5615c733b6f672fd3f47e717344a7a3f
#
_cell.length_a   1.000
_cell.length_b   1.000
_cell.length_c   1.000
_cell.angle_alpha   90.00
_cell.angle_beta   90.00
_cell.angle_gamma   90.00
#
_symmetry.space_group_name_H-M   'P 1'
#
loop_
_entity.id
_entity.type
_entity.pdbx_description
1 polymer ?
#
loop_
_entity_poly.entity_id
_entity_poly.type
_entity_poly.pdbx_seq_one_letter_code
_entity_poly.pdbx_strand_id
1 'polypeptide(L)'
;MKRFALALISLIGFAAGDALAWSNHTFAAYRAFEKMPEVANAAPVTVEPLEAFLKAQEAAIETLLAGQEAWAQSHLEVYPPRPATLAFKASAMQTDEARRLAFLKALRVAPNSKFALYIQPDPWGPRPDHATMLPFVAVDTLPEQPNSTYRFVGLKAGDMVSPLSVLASAADEPDYGLDINLWADSPSDWGKTYGFGALPFGNPALYFSTQAPFHMGFYNEDRVIYMAAPFIKKTFPLLRTHQYTSLAALAFRTGHPYWGWRFTGLALHYVQDLTQPYHASLSPGNSSVKLIGINLLAMAGFPRMKDEMIVLLSNRHLALEKYQNQLIYNAAQSRQETAIEKTLRGGDKDASYPAWSDLYARDVVSRQSYALGARLTDILVDTLPSGYVSDPSFDFGVKESGIDLVAELSQQDATKRAKLDGAVAELLGNFGAHSRNVVRGVLKAGATK
;
A
#
# COMPACT_ATOMS: atom_id res chain seq x y z
N MET A 1 20.65 -27.42 8.75
CA MET A 1 19.61 -26.39 8.93
C MET A 1 19.93 -25.06 8.23
N LYS A 2 21.14 -24.49 8.29
CA LYS A 2 21.47 -23.22 7.58
C LYS A 2 21.38 -23.29 6.04
N ARG A 3 21.56 -24.46 5.41
CA ARG A 3 21.42 -24.63 3.95
C ARG A 3 19.96 -24.77 3.48
N PHE A 4 19.02 -25.18 4.37
CA PHE A 4 17.59 -25.25 4.06
C PHE A 4 16.94 -23.88 3.98
N ALA A 5 17.39 -22.91 4.77
CA ALA A 5 16.84 -21.55 4.75
C ALA A 5 17.25 -20.74 3.49
N LEU A 6 18.45 -20.99 2.94
CA LEU A 6 18.92 -20.23 1.77
C LEU A 6 18.19 -20.55 0.46
N ALA A 7 17.63 -21.76 0.33
CA ALA A 7 16.98 -22.19 -0.92
C ALA A 7 15.56 -21.66 -1.12
N LEU A 8 14.90 -21.19 -0.05
CA LEU A 8 13.56 -20.57 -0.14
C LEU A 8 13.63 -19.05 -0.45
N ILE A 9 14.82 -18.43 -0.35
CA ILE A 9 15.02 -16.98 -0.57
C ILE A 9 14.65 -16.55 -2.00
N SER A 10 14.67 -17.46 -2.96
CA SER A 10 14.31 -17.19 -4.35
C SER A 10 12.84 -17.48 -4.70
N LEU A 11 11.93 -17.58 -3.72
CA LEU A 11 10.52 -17.90 -3.97
C LEU A 11 9.71 -16.71 -4.50
N ILE A 12 10.24 -15.49 -4.39
CA ILE A 12 9.56 -14.27 -4.84
C ILE A 12 10.56 -13.42 -5.62
N GLY A 13 10.97 -13.93 -6.80
CA GLY A 13 11.49 -13.07 -7.83
C GLY A 13 10.27 -12.50 -8.56
N PHE A 14 9.85 -11.29 -8.23
CA PHE A 14 8.93 -10.59 -9.11
C PHE A 14 9.68 -10.31 -10.42
N ALA A 15 9.06 -10.66 -11.53
CA ALA A 15 9.49 -10.21 -12.84
C ALA A 15 9.44 -8.67 -12.90
N ALA A 16 10.23 -8.08 -13.78
CA ALA A 16 10.43 -6.63 -13.88
C ALA A 16 9.16 -5.92 -14.39
N GLY A 17 8.17 -5.75 -13.54
CA GLY A 17 7.00 -4.91 -13.74
C GLY A 17 6.75 -4.12 -12.46
N ASP A 18 6.21 -2.93 -12.57
CA ASP A 18 5.86 -2.11 -11.42
C ASP A 18 4.65 -2.73 -10.71
N ALA A 19 4.91 -3.65 -9.76
CA ALA A 19 3.89 -4.12 -8.84
C ALA A 19 3.62 -2.99 -7.85
N LEU A 20 2.73 -2.09 -8.21
CA LEU A 20 2.04 -1.21 -7.28
C LEU A 20 0.87 -2.03 -6.72
N ALA A 21 0.66 -1.99 -5.41
CA ALA A 21 -0.60 -2.40 -4.79
C ALA A 21 -1.76 -1.69 -5.48
N TRP A 22 -3.00 -2.00 -5.30
CA TRP A 22 -4.08 -1.33 -6.05
C TRP A 22 -3.63 -0.10 -6.85
N SER A 23 -3.53 -0.17 -8.17
CA SER A 23 -2.84 0.80 -9.05
C SER A 23 -3.36 2.25 -9.04
N ASN A 24 -3.99 2.74 -8.07
CA ASN A 24 -4.34 4.11 -7.73
C ASN A 24 -5.31 4.14 -6.55
N HIS A 25 -4.77 4.21 -5.36
CA HIS A 25 -5.53 4.33 -4.12
C HIS A 25 -6.37 5.61 -4.07
N THR A 26 -5.86 6.71 -4.63
CA THR A 26 -6.54 8.01 -4.64
C THR A 26 -7.93 7.93 -5.26
N PHE A 27 -8.07 7.30 -6.42
CA PHE A 27 -9.34 7.25 -7.14
C PHE A 27 -10.41 6.45 -6.37
N ALA A 28 -10.00 5.32 -5.79
CA ALA A 28 -10.87 4.52 -4.95
C ALA A 28 -11.20 5.22 -3.63
N ALA A 29 -10.22 5.92 -3.01
CA ALA A 29 -10.41 6.65 -1.77
C ALA A 29 -11.42 7.80 -1.91
N TYR A 30 -11.39 8.57 -3.01
CA TYR A 30 -12.43 9.57 -3.25
C TYR A 30 -13.82 8.96 -3.17
N ARG A 31 -14.03 7.82 -3.84
CA ARG A 31 -15.36 7.15 -3.84
C ARG A 31 -15.70 6.58 -2.46
N ALA A 32 -14.73 6.04 -1.74
CA ALA A 32 -14.95 5.46 -0.41
C ALA A 32 -15.40 6.51 0.63
N PHE A 33 -14.97 7.77 0.48
CA PHE A 33 -15.17 8.79 1.50
C PHE A 33 -16.11 9.93 1.12
N GLU A 34 -16.44 10.13 -0.15
CA GLU A 34 -17.26 11.27 -0.61
C GLU A 34 -18.65 11.35 0.04
N LYS A 35 -19.19 10.24 0.55
CA LYS A 35 -20.46 10.17 1.30
C LYS A 35 -20.29 9.84 2.79
N MET A 36 -19.05 9.70 3.27
CA MET A 36 -18.80 9.50 4.70
C MET A 36 -18.94 10.84 5.44
N PRO A 37 -19.92 11.01 6.36
CA PRO A 37 -20.19 12.32 6.95
C PRO A 37 -18.99 12.94 7.66
N GLU A 38 -18.17 12.12 8.33
CA GLU A 38 -16.97 12.54 9.07
C GLU A 38 -15.90 13.18 8.17
N VAL A 39 -15.91 12.87 6.87
CA VAL A 39 -14.96 13.40 5.87
C VAL A 39 -15.66 14.41 4.97
N ALA A 40 -16.83 14.06 4.43
CA ALA A 40 -17.56 14.88 3.47
C ALA A 40 -18.03 16.23 4.05
N ASN A 41 -18.39 16.25 5.35
CA ASN A 41 -18.86 17.45 6.05
C ASN A 41 -17.75 18.13 6.89
N ALA A 42 -16.52 17.60 6.88
CA ALA A 42 -15.42 18.22 7.61
C ALA A 42 -15.04 19.58 6.99
N ALA A 43 -14.81 20.56 7.85
CA ALA A 43 -14.38 21.89 7.39
C ALA A 43 -13.04 21.83 6.63
N PRO A 44 -12.85 22.67 5.59
CA PRO A 44 -11.57 22.78 4.93
C PRO A 44 -10.44 23.08 5.93
N VAL A 45 -9.27 22.52 5.66
CA VAL A 45 -8.08 22.65 6.52
C VAL A 45 -7.01 23.51 5.85
N THR A 46 -6.24 24.23 6.68
CA THR A 46 -5.14 25.04 6.21
C THR A 46 -3.94 24.17 5.87
N VAL A 47 -3.41 24.28 4.65
CA VAL A 47 -2.21 23.59 4.20
C VAL A 47 -1.00 24.01 5.01
N GLU A 48 -0.29 23.04 5.56
CA GLU A 48 0.85 23.25 6.46
C GLU A 48 2.07 22.46 5.99
N PRO A 49 3.28 23.08 5.89
CA PRO A 49 4.52 22.34 5.63
C PRO A 49 4.85 21.35 6.75
N LEU A 50 5.50 20.23 6.39
CA LEU A 50 5.91 19.22 7.36
C LEU A 50 6.81 19.81 8.46
N GLU A 51 7.71 20.68 8.08
CA GLU A 51 8.67 21.35 8.96
C GLU A 51 7.98 22.17 10.05
N ALA A 52 6.86 22.82 9.74
CA ALA A 52 6.08 23.60 10.69
C ALA A 52 5.45 22.70 11.76
N PHE A 53 4.81 21.61 11.35
CA PHE A 53 4.26 20.60 12.28
C PHE A 53 5.35 19.97 13.15
N LEU A 54 6.46 19.53 12.54
CA LEU A 54 7.56 18.90 13.27
C LEU A 54 8.16 19.85 14.31
N LYS A 55 8.32 21.13 13.98
CA LYS A 55 8.84 22.15 14.90
C LYS A 55 7.88 22.44 16.05
N ALA A 56 6.58 22.54 15.75
CA ALA A 56 5.56 22.83 16.75
C ALA A 56 5.37 21.67 17.74
N GLN A 57 5.57 20.42 17.31
CA GLN A 57 5.27 19.21 18.09
C GLN A 57 6.51 18.37 18.42
N GLU A 58 7.69 18.93 18.36
CA GLU A 58 8.98 18.21 18.42
C GLU A 58 9.08 17.27 19.64
N ALA A 59 8.77 17.75 20.85
CA ALA A 59 8.83 16.93 22.07
C ALA A 59 7.75 15.82 22.10
N ALA A 60 6.54 16.12 21.61
CA ALA A 60 5.47 15.15 21.54
C ALA A 60 5.79 14.05 20.51
N ILE A 61 6.42 14.42 19.39
CA ILE A 61 6.89 13.51 18.34
C ILE A 61 8.00 12.60 18.86
N GLU A 62 8.98 13.12 19.63
CA GLU A 62 10.00 12.29 20.28
C GLU A 62 9.38 11.19 21.13
N THR A 63 8.44 11.57 21.99
CA THR A 63 7.73 10.63 22.87
C THR A 63 6.93 9.60 22.06
N LEU A 64 6.20 10.06 21.04
CA LEU A 64 5.39 9.20 20.18
C LEU A 64 6.25 8.17 19.44
N LEU A 65 7.35 8.60 18.80
CA LEU A 65 8.23 7.71 18.03
C LEU A 65 8.98 6.71 18.92
N ALA A 66 9.24 7.05 20.18
CA ALA A 66 9.75 6.10 21.17
C ALA A 66 8.67 5.06 21.54
N GLY A 67 7.42 5.48 21.71
CA GLY A 67 6.28 4.59 21.94
C GLY A 67 6.00 3.65 20.77
N GLN A 68 6.07 4.15 19.55
CA GLN A 68 5.92 3.33 18.33
C GLN A 68 6.99 2.24 18.23
N GLU A 69 8.23 2.55 18.59
CA GLU A 69 9.32 1.58 18.61
C GLU A 69 9.07 0.48 19.67
N ALA A 70 8.65 0.85 20.87
CA ALA A 70 8.31 -0.11 21.93
C ALA A 70 7.11 -0.99 21.54
N TRP A 71 6.10 -0.39 20.89
CA TRP A 71 4.94 -1.13 20.36
C TRP A 71 5.38 -2.14 19.30
N ALA A 72 6.22 -1.73 18.33
CA ALA A 72 6.69 -2.61 17.27
C ALA A 72 7.47 -3.83 17.83
N GLN A 73 8.34 -3.61 18.82
CA GLN A 73 9.09 -4.69 19.48
C GLN A 73 8.18 -5.67 20.22
N SER A 74 7.02 -5.25 20.70
CA SER A 74 6.08 -6.11 21.44
C SER A 74 5.03 -6.80 20.58
N HIS A 75 4.72 -6.28 19.39
CA HIS A 75 3.61 -6.75 18.57
C HIS A 75 4.01 -7.37 17.22
N LEU A 76 5.22 -7.12 16.74
CA LEU A 76 5.71 -7.69 15.49
C LEU A 76 6.65 -8.85 15.76
N GLU A 77 6.29 -10.05 15.31
CA GLU A 77 7.00 -11.29 15.62
C GLU A 77 8.47 -11.29 15.15
N VAL A 78 8.74 -10.70 14.00
CA VAL A 78 10.08 -10.62 13.41
C VAL A 78 10.41 -9.14 13.12
N TYR A 79 10.63 -8.39 14.19
CA TYR A 79 10.94 -6.96 14.10
C TYR A 79 12.40 -6.69 14.44
N PRO A 80 13.21 -6.16 13.50
CA PRO A 80 14.54 -5.66 13.82
C PRO A 80 14.43 -4.30 14.50
N PRO A 81 14.86 -4.17 15.76
CA PRO A 81 14.79 -2.91 16.50
C PRO A 81 15.48 -1.77 15.75
N ARG A 82 14.89 -0.58 15.84
CA ARG A 82 15.48 0.62 15.25
C ARG A 82 16.83 0.93 15.93
N PRO A 83 17.92 1.13 15.17
CA PRO A 83 19.19 1.59 15.74
C PRO A 83 19.02 2.86 16.58
N ALA A 84 19.65 2.91 17.76
CA ALA A 84 19.52 4.03 18.68
C ALA A 84 19.95 5.37 18.06
N THR A 85 20.88 5.34 17.11
CA THR A 85 21.35 6.51 16.35
C THR A 85 20.29 7.13 15.46
N LEU A 86 19.22 6.41 15.15
CA LEU A 86 18.08 6.89 14.35
C LEU A 86 16.92 7.40 15.23
N ALA A 87 17.04 7.35 16.56
CA ALA A 87 16.01 7.89 17.42
C ALA A 87 15.85 9.39 17.22
N PHE A 88 14.61 9.83 17.05
CA PHE A 88 14.30 11.27 16.98
C PHE A 88 14.56 11.92 18.33
N LYS A 89 15.21 13.09 18.32
CA LYS A 89 15.51 13.87 19.50
C LYS A 89 15.06 15.31 19.32
N ALA A 90 14.24 15.81 20.21
CA ALA A 90 13.84 17.19 20.25
C ALA A 90 15.04 18.10 20.60
N SER A 91 15.20 19.19 19.85
CA SER A 91 16.26 20.16 20.06
C SER A 91 15.91 21.52 19.47
N ALA A 92 15.81 22.54 20.32
CA ALA A 92 15.51 23.90 19.92
C ALA A 92 16.56 24.52 18.97
N MET A 93 17.77 23.93 18.89
CA MET A 93 18.87 24.38 18.04
C MET A 93 18.89 23.67 16.66
N GLN A 94 17.97 22.75 16.40
CA GLN A 94 17.93 21.98 15.16
C GLN A 94 17.35 22.81 14.02
N THR A 95 17.99 22.77 12.83
CA THR A 95 17.39 23.38 11.63
C THR A 95 16.18 22.56 11.16
N ASP A 96 15.33 23.17 10.36
CA ASP A 96 14.12 22.51 9.84
C ASP A 96 14.48 21.31 8.96
N GLU A 97 15.55 21.41 8.14
CA GLU A 97 16.04 20.29 7.32
C GLU A 97 16.59 19.13 8.17
N ALA A 98 17.36 19.47 9.22
CA ALA A 98 17.92 18.45 10.13
C ALA A 98 16.79 17.75 10.90
N ARG A 99 15.78 18.49 11.36
CA ARG A 99 14.60 17.97 12.04
C ARG A 99 13.80 17.05 11.14
N ARG A 100 13.53 17.48 9.89
CA ARG A 100 12.87 16.66 8.88
C ARG A 100 13.65 15.36 8.64
N LEU A 101 14.94 15.44 8.39
CA LEU A 101 15.76 14.25 8.13
C LEU A 101 15.78 13.31 9.33
N ALA A 102 15.89 13.83 10.57
CA ALA A 102 15.82 13.04 11.79
C ALA A 102 14.46 12.33 11.94
N PHE A 103 13.35 13.00 11.61
CA PHE A 103 12.01 12.43 11.61
C PHE A 103 11.88 11.27 10.60
N LEU A 104 12.27 11.48 9.34
CA LEU A 104 12.21 10.46 8.30
C LEU A 104 13.07 9.23 8.67
N LYS A 105 14.28 9.45 9.19
CA LYS A 105 15.15 8.38 9.67
C LYS A 105 14.57 7.63 10.86
N ALA A 106 13.91 8.31 11.77
CA ALA A 106 13.27 7.67 12.92
C ALA A 106 12.06 6.81 12.53
N LEU A 107 11.30 7.21 11.52
CA LEU A 107 10.25 6.39 10.89
C LEU A 107 10.83 5.26 10.04
N ARG A 108 12.11 5.36 9.68
CA ARG A 108 12.78 4.47 8.72
C ARG A 108 12.07 4.43 7.38
N VAL A 109 11.72 5.59 6.82
CA VAL A 109 11.30 5.80 5.44
C VAL A 109 12.45 6.37 4.62
N ALA A 110 12.37 6.31 3.30
CA ALA A 110 13.41 6.85 2.42
C ALA A 110 13.66 8.36 2.72
N PRO A 111 14.90 8.77 3.00
CA PRO A 111 15.19 10.13 3.48
C PRO A 111 15.02 11.21 2.41
N ASN A 112 14.93 10.80 1.14
CA ASN A 112 14.65 11.67 -0.01
C ASN A 112 13.15 11.83 -0.31
N SER A 113 12.27 11.24 0.50
CA SER A 113 10.81 11.38 0.36
C SER A 113 10.39 12.84 0.33
N LYS A 114 9.54 13.21 -0.63
CA LYS A 114 9.25 14.60 -0.96
C LYS A 114 8.33 15.27 0.06
N PHE A 115 7.25 14.63 0.46
CA PHE A 115 6.18 15.25 1.26
C PHE A 115 5.79 16.64 0.72
N ALA A 116 5.73 16.77 -0.62
CA ALA A 116 5.36 18.00 -1.30
C ALA A 116 3.94 18.46 -0.89
N LEU A 117 3.67 19.74 -1.00
CA LEU A 117 2.32 20.27 -0.80
C LEU A 117 1.53 20.14 -2.11
N TYR A 118 0.65 19.17 -2.18
CA TYR A 118 -0.13 18.84 -3.37
C TYR A 118 -1.43 18.11 -3.04
N ILE A 119 -2.29 18.01 -4.03
CA ILE A 119 -3.38 17.04 -4.10
C ILE A 119 -3.38 16.34 -5.46
N GLN A 120 -3.84 15.10 -5.51
CA GLN A 120 -4.33 14.48 -6.73
C GLN A 120 -5.81 14.85 -6.90
N PRO A 121 -6.22 15.44 -8.02
CA PRO A 121 -7.62 15.80 -8.24
C PRO A 121 -8.50 14.56 -8.40
N ASP A 122 -9.74 14.65 -7.92
CA ASP A 122 -10.75 13.63 -8.18
C ASP A 122 -10.96 13.50 -9.70
N PRO A 123 -10.82 12.29 -10.30
CA PRO A 123 -11.02 12.08 -11.74
C PRO A 123 -12.46 12.38 -12.18
N TRP A 124 -13.43 12.39 -11.25
CA TRP A 124 -14.80 12.81 -11.49
C TRP A 124 -14.99 14.33 -11.35
N GLY A 125 -14.00 15.02 -10.83
CA GLY A 125 -13.99 16.47 -10.67
C GLY A 125 -13.71 17.22 -12.00
N PRO A 126 -13.65 18.55 -11.95
CA PRO A 126 -13.18 19.35 -13.07
C PRO A 126 -11.70 19.08 -13.34
N ARG A 127 -11.29 19.20 -14.60
CA ARG A 127 -9.86 19.10 -14.94
C ARG A 127 -9.12 20.28 -14.30
N PRO A 128 -7.98 20.03 -13.63
CA PRO A 128 -7.18 21.10 -13.06
C PRO A 128 -6.57 22.00 -14.15
N ASP A 129 -6.31 23.26 -13.79
CA ASP A 129 -5.56 24.17 -14.64
C ASP A 129 -4.10 23.69 -14.76
N HIS A 130 -3.59 23.60 -15.98
CA HIS A 130 -2.20 23.22 -16.24
C HIS A 130 -1.18 24.11 -15.51
N ALA A 131 -1.49 25.38 -15.27
CA ALA A 131 -0.61 26.31 -14.54
C ALA A 131 -0.39 25.93 -13.08
N THR A 132 -1.28 25.09 -12.50
CA THR A 132 -1.17 24.62 -11.11
C THR A 132 -0.58 23.22 -10.98
N MET A 133 -0.29 22.58 -12.09
CA MET A 133 0.25 21.21 -12.13
C MET A 133 1.72 21.19 -11.72
N LEU A 134 2.07 20.26 -10.84
CA LEU A 134 3.46 19.96 -10.50
C LEU A 134 4.03 18.91 -11.47
N PRO A 135 5.32 19.00 -11.81
CA PRO A 135 5.99 17.91 -12.51
C PRO A 135 6.06 16.68 -11.59
N PHE A 136 6.01 15.47 -12.15
CA PHE A 136 6.00 14.21 -11.43
C PHE A 136 7.12 14.13 -10.37
N VAL A 137 8.35 14.50 -10.76
CA VAL A 137 9.53 14.48 -9.89
C VAL A 137 9.47 15.42 -8.68
N ALA A 138 8.52 16.35 -8.63
CA ALA A 138 8.32 17.20 -7.46
C ALA A 138 7.58 16.49 -6.32
N VAL A 139 6.86 15.43 -6.63
CA VAL A 139 6.05 14.66 -5.67
C VAL A 139 6.61 13.27 -5.46
N ASP A 140 7.01 12.59 -6.52
CA ASP A 140 7.52 11.23 -6.49
C ASP A 140 9.07 11.19 -6.51
N THR A 141 9.64 10.17 -5.92
CA THR A 141 11.07 9.85 -6.00
C THR A 141 11.40 8.84 -7.10
N LEU A 142 10.38 8.22 -7.68
CA LEU A 142 10.48 7.24 -8.75
C LEU A 142 10.32 7.91 -10.14
N PRO A 143 10.76 7.27 -11.22
CA PRO A 143 10.53 7.80 -12.56
C PRO A 143 9.05 7.71 -12.94
N GLU A 144 8.56 8.71 -13.67
CA GLU A 144 7.21 8.70 -14.23
C GLU A 144 7.04 7.53 -15.20
N GLN A 145 5.98 6.76 -15.01
CA GLN A 145 5.67 5.63 -15.88
C GLN A 145 5.01 6.09 -17.19
N PRO A 146 5.27 5.42 -18.32
CA PRO A 146 4.56 5.65 -19.55
C PRO A 146 3.04 5.50 -19.34
N ASN A 147 2.25 6.46 -19.86
CA ASN A 147 0.79 6.48 -19.72
C ASN A 147 0.26 6.64 -18.29
N SER A 148 1.07 7.19 -17.39
CA SER A 148 0.63 7.53 -16.03
C SER A 148 -0.65 8.38 -16.05
N THR A 149 -1.61 7.99 -15.22
CA THR A 149 -2.85 8.75 -14.97
C THR A 149 -2.70 9.74 -13.81
N TYR A 150 -1.57 9.74 -13.13
CA TYR A 150 -1.30 10.63 -12.01
C TYR A 150 -1.25 12.09 -12.45
N ARG A 151 -1.86 12.95 -11.64
CA ARG A 151 -1.85 14.40 -11.82
C ARG A 151 -1.73 15.05 -10.45
N PHE A 152 -0.76 15.94 -10.31
CA PHE A 152 -0.46 16.59 -9.04
C PHE A 152 -0.72 18.09 -9.15
N VAL A 153 -1.67 18.60 -8.39
CA VAL A 153 -1.94 20.03 -8.28
C VAL A 153 -1.18 20.58 -7.07
N GLY A 154 -0.30 21.53 -7.30
CA GLY A 154 0.49 22.16 -6.27
C GLY A 154 -0.36 23.03 -5.33
N LEU A 155 -0.05 22.95 -4.04
CA LEU A 155 -0.62 23.79 -2.98
C LEU A 155 0.45 24.67 -2.36
N LYS A 156 0.03 25.78 -1.75
CA LYS A 156 0.89 26.68 -0.98
C LYS A 156 0.53 26.60 0.50
N ALA A 157 1.51 26.82 1.36
CA ALA A 157 1.24 26.99 2.78
C ALA A 157 0.20 28.11 3.00
N GLY A 158 -0.81 27.83 3.80
CA GLY A 158 -1.92 28.75 4.06
C GLY A 158 -3.13 28.58 3.15
N ASP A 159 -3.04 27.82 2.04
CA ASP A 159 -4.21 27.50 1.22
C ASP A 159 -5.25 26.69 2.02
N MET A 160 -6.52 26.86 1.67
CA MET A 160 -7.60 26.06 2.24
C MET A 160 -7.88 24.87 1.31
N VAL A 161 -7.89 23.66 1.86
CA VAL A 161 -8.08 22.43 1.09
C VAL A 161 -9.11 21.52 1.77
N SER A 162 -9.87 20.78 0.96
CA SER A 162 -10.82 19.78 1.45
C SER A 162 -10.10 18.62 2.17
N PRO A 163 -10.54 18.20 3.36
CA PRO A 163 -10.08 16.99 4.02
C PRO A 163 -10.14 15.76 3.12
N LEU A 164 -11.20 15.60 2.34
CA LEU A 164 -11.34 14.51 1.38
C LEU A 164 -10.18 14.49 0.37
N SER A 165 -9.81 15.65 -0.19
CA SER A 165 -8.72 15.72 -1.16
C SER A 165 -7.36 15.40 -0.54
N VAL A 166 -7.10 15.87 0.69
CA VAL A 166 -5.87 15.55 1.43
C VAL A 166 -5.78 14.05 1.72
N LEU A 167 -6.86 13.48 2.28
CA LEU A 167 -6.95 12.09 2.66
C LEU A 167 -6.77 11.15 1.44
N ALA A 168 -7.52 11.41 0.36
CA ALA A 168 -7.47 10.62 -0.85
C ALA A 168 -6.09 10.68 -1.52
N SER A 169 -5.52 11.88 -1.67
CA SER A 169 -4.18 12.04 -2.27
C SER A 169 -3.09 11.33 -1.48
N ALA A 170 -3.15 11.42 -0.16
CA ALA A 170 -2.15 10.79 0.71
C ALA A 170 -2.25 9.25 0.75
N ALA A 171 -3.38 8.68 0.31
CA ALA A 171 -3.53 7.23 0.21
C ALA A 171 -2.62 6.59 -0.87
N ASP A 172 -2.18 7.35 -1.87
CA ASP A 172 -1.20 6.88 -2.86
C ASP A 172 0.26 7.21 -2.48
N GLU A 173 0.49 8.14 -1.55
CA GLU A 173 1.81 8.71 -1.29
C GLU A 173 2.88 7.69 -0.86
N PRO A 174 2.59 6.58 -0.15
CA PRO A 174 3.58 5.55 0.13
C PRO A 174 4.24 4.96 -1.11
N ASP A 175 3.53 4.80 -2.21
CA ASP A 175 4.05 4.32 -3.50
C ASP A 175 5.04 5.30 -4.17
N TYR A 176 5.09 6.56 -3.72
CA TYR A 176 6.04 7.55 -4.24
C TYR A 176 7.44 7.43 -3.64
N GLY A 177 7.78 6.23 -3.20
CA GLY A 177 9.11 5.84 -2.79
C GLY A 177 9.40 5.90 -1.30
N LEU A 178 8.37 5.99 -0.43
CA LEU A 178 8.57 6.01 1.04
C LEU A 178 9.31 4.76 1.54
N ASP A 179 9.02 3.60 0.97
CA ASP A 179 9.54 2.31 1.42
C ASP A 179 10.63 1.70 0.52
N ILE A 180 11.18 2.50 -0.39
CA ILE A 180 12.18 2.07 -1.36
C ILE A 180 13.57 1.95 -0.73
N ASN A 181 14.25 0.84 -1.02
CA ASN A 181 15.66 0.62 -0.71
C ASN A 181 16.00 0.77 0.80
N LEU A 182 15.15 0.26 1.68
CA LEU A 182 15.32 0.34 3.14
C LEU A 182 16.15 -0.83 3.71
N TRP A 183 16.62 -1.76 2.89
CA TRP A 183 17.31 -2.99 3.26
C TRP A 183 18.83 -2.86 3.13
N ALA A 184 19.56 -3.63 3.94
CA ALA A 184 21.03 -3.57 3.97
C ALA A 184 21.70 -3.98 2.65
N ASP A 185 21.05 -4.82 1.86
CA ASP A 185 21.47 -5.30 0.54
C ASP A 185 20.88 -4.51 -0.63
N SER A 186 20.07 -3.48 -0.36
CA SER A 186 19.57 -2.57 -1.39
C SER A 186 20.64 -1.57 -1.86
N PRO A 187 20.51 -1.02 -3.08
CA PRO A 187 21.47 -0.07 -3.65
C PRO A 187 21.31 1.35 -3.05
N SER A 188 21.30 1.47 -1.71
CA SER A 188 21.20 2.75 -0.99
C SER A 188 22.11 2.79 0.23
N ASP A 189 22.57 3.98 0.61
CA ASP A 189 23.38 4.12 1.81
C ASP A 189 22.52 4.11 3.09
N TRP A 190 21.27 4.56 3.01
CA TRP A 190 20.37 4.55 4.18
C TRP A 190 19.92 3.14 4.55
N GLY A 191 19.70 2.23 3.60
CA GLY A 191 19.34 0.84 3.87
C GLY A 191 20.35 0.13 4.78
N LYS A 192 21.64 0.41 4.61
CA LYS A 192 22.71 -0.14 5.45
C LYS A 192 22.64 0.33 6.91
N THR A 193 22.06 1.49 7.17
CA THR A 193 21.98 2.11 8.49
C THR A 193 20.66 1.89 9.20
N TYR A 194 19.59 1.53 8.48
CA TYR A 194 18.23 1.42 9.01
C TYR A 194 17.96 0.19 9.89
N GLY A 195 18.86 -0.80 9.83
CA GLY A 195 18.80 -1.96 10.71
C GLY A 195 17.76 -3.01 10.33
N PHE A 196 17.07 -2.87 9.18
CA PHE A 196 16.15 -3.91 8.73
C PHE A 196 16.84 -5.21 8.32
N GLY A 197 18.17 -5.20 8.07
CA GLY A 197 18.92 -6.34 7.56
C GLY A 197 18.66 -6.58 6.07
N ALA A 198 18.94 -7.78 5.58
CA ALA A 198 18.69 -8.14 4.19
C ALA A 198 17.19 -8.20 3.87
N LEU A 199 16.85 -7.93 2.59
CA LEU A 199 15.51 -8.08 2.05
C LEU A 199 14.99 -9.50 2.30
N PRO A 200 13.81 -9.68 2.92
CA PRO A 200 13.33 -11.02 3.27
C PRO A 200 12.90 -11.84 2.04
N PHE A 201 12.37 -11.18 1.03
CA PHE A 201 11.93 -11.78 -0.24
C PHE A 201 11.93 -10.73 -1.35
N GLY A 202 12.01 -11.18 -2.59
CA GLY A 202 12.15 -10.32 -3.76
C GLY A 202 13.62 -10.14 -4.17
N ASN A 203 13.85 -9.21 -5.10
CA ASN A 203 15.17 -8.90 -5.64
C ASN A 203 15.63 -7.51 -5.14
N PRO A 204 16.70 -7.42 -4.33
CA PRO A 204 17.13 -6.13 -3.76
C PRO A 204 17.65 -5.13 -4.83
N ALA A 205 17.95 -5.58 -6.05
CA ALA A 205 18.35 -4.70 -7.15
C ALA A 205 17.16 -4.02 -7.86
N LEU A 206 15.92 -4.48 -7.58
CA LEU A 206 14.70 -3.95 -8.19
C LEU A 206 13.92 -3.13 -7.15
N TYR A 207 13.79 -1.84 -7.37
CA TYR A 207 13.21 -0.91 -6.40
C TYR A 207 11.81 -1.32 -5.93
N PHE A 208 10.93 -1.72 -6.84
CA PHE A 208 9.57 -2.16 -6.50
C PHE A 208 9.56 -3.42 -5.62
N SER A 209 10.54 -4.32 -5.80
CA SER A 209 10.70 -5.50 -4.97
C SER A 209 11.11 -5.14 -3.54
N THR A 210 11.86 -4.03 -3.37
CA THR A 210 12.36 -3.61 -2.07
C THR A 210 11.27 -3.05 -1.16
N GLN A 211 10.17 -2.53 -1.71
CA GLN A 211 9.02 -2.05 -0.92
C GLN A 211 8.03 -3.17 -0.56
N ALA A 212 8.02 -4.29 -1.29
CA ALA A 212 7.04 -5.36 -1.10
C ALA A 212 6.84 -5.82 0.37
N PRO A 213 7.88 -5.97 1.22
CA PRO A 213 7.66 -6.35 2.62
C PRO A 213 6.97 -5.28 3.48
N PHE A 214 6.82 -4.05 3.00
CA PHE A 214 6.05 -3.01 3.67
C PHE A 214 4.59 -2.96 3.20
N HIS A 215 4.31 -3.46 1.98
CA HIS A 215 3.00 -3.44 1.34
C HIS A 215 2.26 -4.79 1.42
N MET A 216 2.99 -5.89 1.64
CA MET A 216 2.46 -7.25 1.75
C MET A 216 2.52 -7.77 3.19
N GLY A 217 1.44 -8.42 3.63
CA GLY A 217 1.33 -8.95 5.00
C GLY A 217 0.89 -10.42 5.02
N PHE A 218 1.84 -11.34 5.03
CA PHE A 218 1.58 -12.79 5.06
C PHE A 218 1.31 -13.30 6.48
N TYR A 219 0.18 -12.83 7.08
CA TYR A 219 -0.17 -13.10 8.47
C TYR A 219 -0.98 -14.38 8.69
N ASN A 220 -1.52 -14.98 7.60
CA ASN A 220 -2.50 -16.05 7.69
C ASN A 220 -2.04 -17.34 7.00
N GLU A 221 -0.75 -17.49 6.72
CA GLU A 221 -0.22 -18.68 6.08
C GLU A 221 -0.24 -19.89 7.05
N ASP A 222 -0.29 -21.08 6.49
CA ASP A 222 -0.23 -22.31 7.28
C ASP A 222 1.07 -22.41 8.10
N ARG A 223 0.96 -23.01 9.29
CA ARG A 223 2.12 -23.21 10.18
C ARG A 223 3.30 -23.91 9.48
N VAL A 224 3.01 -24.83 8.58
CA VAL A 224 4.04 -25.57 7.82
C VAL A 224 4.82 -24.65 6.88
N ILE A 225 4.15 -23.64 6.29
CA ILE A 225 4.78 -22.61 5.46
C ILE A 225 5.73 -21.76 6.31
N TYR A 226 5.29 -21.29 7.49
CA TYR A 226 6.17 -20.53 8.39
C TYR A 226 7.36 -21.34 8.91
N MET A 227 7.20 -22.66 9.10
CA MET A 227 8.33 -23.52 9.48
C MET A 227 9.33 -23.68 8.33
N ALA A 228 8.86 -23.76 7.09
CA ALA A 228 9.70 -23.87 5.91
C ALA A 228 10.33 -22.51 5.51
N ALA A 229 9.63 -21.42 5.70
CA ALA A 229 9.99 -20.07 5.27
C ALA A 229 9.76 -19.01 6.36
N PRO A 230 10.45 -19.06 7.51
CA PRO A 230 10.19 -18.13 8.62
C PRO A 230 10.41 -16.65 8.26
N PHE A 231 11.18 -16.35 7.22
CA PHE A 231 11.48 -15.01 6.76
C PHE A 231 10.24 -14.28 6.17
N ILE A 232 9.20 -14.99 5.71
CA ILE A 232 7.98 -14.36 5.19
C ILE A 232 7.17 -13.65 6.28
N LYS A 233 7.43 -13.91 7.56
CA LYS A 233 6.87 -13.16 8.69
C LYS A 233 7.45 -11.76 8.84
N LYS A 234 8.57 -11.47 8.15
CA LYS A 234 9.23 -10.17 8.19
C LYS A 234 8.56 -9.20 7.22
N THR A 235 7.33 -8.82 7.55
CA THR A 235 6.49 -7.88 6.79
C THR A 235 5.95 -6.79 7.70
N PHE A 236 5.75 -5.58 7.17
CA PHE A 236 5.58 -4.37 7.94
C PHE A 236 4.39 -3.45 7.60
N PRO A 237 3.32 -3.90 6.90
CA PRO A 237 2.12 -3.07 6.76
C PRO A 237 1.53 -2.67 8.13
N LEU A 238 1.57 -3.60 9.09
CA LEU A 238 1.08 -3.34 10.45
C LEU A 238 1.91 -2.28 11.18
N LEU A 239 3.25 -2.27 10.98
CA LEU A 239 4.12 -1.21 11.49
C LEU A 239 3.72 0.15 10.92
N ARG A 240 3.62 0.25 9.60
CA ARG A 240 3.29 1.50 8.90
C ARG A 240 1.91 2.02 9.31
N THR A 241 0.93 1.13 9.36
CA THR A 241 -0.41 1.47 9.83
C THR A 241 -0.39 2.07 11.22
N HIS A 242 0.31 1.44 12.19
CA HIS A 242 0.44 1.95 13.55
C HIS A 242 1.19 3.29 13.60
N GLN A 243 2.28 3.42 12.85
CA GLN A 243 3.06 4.66 12.79
C GLN A 243 2.20 5.84 12.31
N TYR A 244 1.50 5.68 11.21
CA TYR A 244 0.75 6.78 10.62
C TYR A 244 -0.58 7.05 11.32
N THR A 245 -1.30 6.05 11.84
CA THR A 245 -2.52 6.29 12.63
C THR A 245 -2.23 7.03 13.94
N SER A 246 -1.13 6.70 14.62
CA SER A 246 -0.74 7.37 15.87
C SER A 246 -0.19 8.79 15.62
N LEU A 247 0.53 9.03 14.51
CA LEU A 247 0.90 10.38 14.07
C LEU A 247 -0.32 11.22 13.71
N ALA A 248 -1.29 10.65 13.00
CA ALA A 248 -2.54 11.30 12.66
C ALA A 248 -3.32 11.73 13.92
N ALA A 249 -3.45 10.80 14.88
CA ALA A 249 -4.10 11.10 16.16
C ALA A 249 -3.38 12.21 16.95
N LEU A 250 -2.04 12.23 16.97
CA LEU A 250 -1.28 13.33 17.55
C LEU A 250 -1.59 14.65 16.83
N ALA A 251 -1.53 14.66 15.50
CA ALA A 251 -1.74 15.87 14.72
C ALA A 251 -3.16 16.44 14.95
N PHE A 252 -4.20 15.61 15.00
CA PHE A 252 -5.55 16.09 15.33
C PHE A 252 -5.63 16.65 16.76
N ARG A 253 -5.09 15.96 17.77
CA ARG A 253 -5.11 16.42 19.18
C ARG A 253 -4.39 17.75 19.38
N THR A 254 -3.37 18.02 18.58
CA THR A 254 -2.53 19.22 18.73
C THR A 254 -2.88 20.35 17.78
N GLY A 255 -4.01 20.25 17.05
CA GLY A 255 -4.53 21.32 16.21
C GLY A 255 -3.84 21.46 14.85
N HIS A 256 -3.28 20.37 14.31
CA HIS A 256 -2.67 20.28 12.99
C HIS A 256 -3.52 19.40 12.04
N PRO A 257 -4.77 19.77 11.73
CA PRO A 257 -5.71 18.88 11.03
C PRO A 257 -5.27 18.51 9.62
N TYR A 258 -4.50 19.34 8.92
CA TYR A 258 -3.91 19.00 7.61
C TYR A 258 -3.04 17.74 7.72
N TRP A 259 -2.14 17.70 8.70
CA TRP A 259 -1.30 16.53 8.97
C TRP A 259 -2.10 15.35 9.55
N GLY A 260 -3.14 15.63 10.33
CA GLY A 260 -4.08 14.62 10.79
C GLY A 260 -4.68 13.83 9.61
N TRP A 261 -5.22 14.52 8.63
CA TRP A 261 -5.80 13.91 7.45
C TRP A 261 -4.72 13.27 6.54
N ARG A 262 -3.58 13.91 6.36
CA ARG A 262 -2.52 13.39 5.52
C ARG A 262 -1.93 12.09 6.09
N PHE A 263 -1.59 12.04 7.38
CA PHE A 263 -1.11 10.81 8.01
C PHE A 263 -2.19 9.73 8.04
N THR A 264 -3.46 10.09 8.15
CA THR A 264 -4.55 9.11 7.99
C THR A 264 -4.52 8.49 6.60
N GLY A 265 -4.36 9.28 5.54
CA GLY A 265 -4.21 8.80 4.17
C GLY A 265 -3.02 7.85 4.00
N LEU A 266 -1.85 8.20 4.55
CA LEU A 266 -0.68 7.32 4.55
C LEU A 266 -0.95 5.96 5.25
N ALA A 267 -1.69 5.97 6.36
CA ALA A 267 -2.08 4.74 7.05
C ALA A 267 -3.04 3.89 6.22
N LEU A 268 -3.97 4.55 5.52
CA LEU A 268 -4.96 3.91 4.67
C LEU A 268 -4.31 3.06 3.59
N HIS A 269 -3.26 3.55 2.95
CA HIS A 269 -2.53 2.82 1.92
C HIS A 269 -2.27 1.36 2.29
N TYR A 270 -1.59 1.14 3.42
CA TYR A 270 -1.20 -0.20 3.86
C TYR A 270 -2.39 -1.08 4.27
N VAL A 271 -3.47 -0.47 4.76
CA VAL A 271 -4.72 -1.20 5.05
C VAL A 271 -5.42 -1.57 3.75
N GLN A 272 -5.43 -0.68 2.77
CA GLN A 272 -6.00 -0.87 1.45
C GLN A 272 -5.27 -1.96 0.68
N ASP A 273 -3.94 -1.98 0.74
CA ASP A 273 -3.11 -3.05 0.19
C ASP A 273 -3.54 -4.42 0.71
N LEU A 274 -3.68 -4.55 2.01
CA LEU A 274 -4.08 -5.80 2.63
C LEU A 274 -5.50 -6.27 2.26
N THR A 275 -6.32 -5.43 1.62
CA THR A 275 -7.62 -5.87 1.07
C THR A 275 -7.48 -6.63 -0.24
N GLN A 276 -6.31 -6.58 -0.88
CA GLN A 276 -5.99 -7.29 -2.11
C GLN A 276 -5.36 -8.66 -1.77
N PRO A 277 -5.94 -9.79 -2.21
CA PRO A 277 -5.49 -11.13 -1.82
C PRO A 277 -4.03 -11.46 -2.12
N TYR A 278 -3.45 -10.89 -3.18
CA TYR A 278 -2.03 -11.08 -3.50
C TYR A 278 -1.09 -10.32 -2.55
N HIS A 279 -1.60 -9.35 -1.78
CA HIS A 279 -0.88 -8.70 -0.69
C HIS A 279 -1.06 -9.40 0.67
N ALA A 280 -2.06 -10.25 0.82
CA ALA A 280 -2.40 -10.94 2.07
C ALA A 280 -2.02 -12.42 2.09
N SER A 281 -1.67 -13.01 0.95
CA SER A 281 -1.25 -14.42 0.81
C SER A 281 0.00 -14.54 -0.04
N LEU A 282 0.90 -15.42 0.37
CA LEU A 282 2.13 -15.76 -0.35
C LEU A 282 1.84 -16.29 -1.76
N SER A 283 0.77 -17.06 -1.92
CA SER A 283 0.43 -17.70 -3.18
C SER A 283 -1.05 -18.04 -3.25
N PRO A 284 -1.94 -17.06 -3.54
CA PRO A 284 -3.36 -17.31 -3.63
C PRO A 284 -3.70 -18.45 -4.61
N GLY A 285 -4.58 -19.35 -4.21
CA GLY A 285 -5.00 -20.49 -5.03
C GLY A 285 -4.06 -21.70 -5.06
N ASN A 286 -2.88 -21.63 -4.41
CA ASN A 286 -1.99 -22.77 -4.28
C ASN A 286 -2.00 -23.33 -2.85
N SER A 287 -2.13 -24.66 -2.73
CA SER A 287 -2.06 -25.31 -1.41
C SER A 287 -0.64 -25.33 -0.85
N SER A 288 -0.52 -25.33 0.48
CA SER A 288 0.76 -25.43 1.18
C SER A 288 1.56 -26.67 0.76
N VAL A 289 0.90 -27.80 0.51
CA VAL A 289 1.54 -29.03 0.02
C VAL A 289 2.17 -28.81 -1.36
N LYS A 290 1.46 -28.15 -2.27
CA LYS A 290 1.98 -27.82 -3.62
C LYS A 290 3.18 -26.90 -3.52
N LEU A 291 3.13 -25.84 -2.69
CA LEU A 291 4.22 -24.89 -2.49
C LEU A 291 5.49 -25.57 -1.96
N ILE A 292 5.33 -26.43 -0.97
CA ILE A 292 6.44 -27.20 -0.39
C ILE A 292 7.02 -28.17 -1.43
N GLY A 293 6.16 -28.91 -2.14
CA GLY A 293 6.60 -29.85 -3.18
C GLY A 293 7.40 -29.17 -4.30
N ILE A 294 6.91 -28.05 -4.82
CA ILE A 294 7.60 -27.26 -5.86
C ILE A 294 8.94 -26.76 -5.34
N ASN A 295 8.99 -26.28 -4.10
CA ASN A 295 10.23 -25.79 -3.52
C ASN A 295 11.25 -26.90 -3.29
N LEU A 296 10.83 -28.10 -2.84
CA LEU A 296 11.71 -29.26 -2.70
C LEU A 296 12.30 -29.70 -4.05
N LEU A 297 11.50 -29.68 -5.12
CA LEU A 297 11.98 -29.93 -6.48
C LEU A 297 13.03 -28.91 -6.91
N ALA A 298 12.80 -27.62 -6.66
CA ALA A 298 13.76 -26.57 -6.97
C ALA A 298 15.10 -26.76 -6.21
N MET A 299 15.04 -27.17 -4.93
CA MET A 299 16.23 -27.51 -4.14
C MET A 299 16.97 -28.73 -4.65
N ALA A 300 16.26 -29.68 -5.27
CA ALA A 300 16.86 -30.86 -5.91
C ALA A 300 17.45 -30.58 -7.30
N GLY A 301 17.45 -29.31 -7.74
CA GLY A 301 18.02 -28.89 -9.04
C GLY A 301 16.99 -28.76 -10.17
N PHE A 302 15.69 -28.81 -9.86
CA PHE A 302 14.59 -28.65 -10.82
C PHE A 302 13.79 -27.36 -10.56
N PRO A 303 14.33 -26.13 -10.76
CA PRO A 303 13.71 -24.88 -10.39
C PRO A 303 12.53 -24.47 -11.29
N ARG A 304 12.41 -25.04 -12.49
CA ARG A 304 11.47 -24.60 -13.54
C ARG A 304 10.02 -24.39 -13.01
N MET A 305 9.48 -25.36 -12.30
CA MET A 305 8.09 -25.26 -11.79
C MET A 305 7.92 -24.11 -10.79
N LYS A 306 8.98 -23.79 -10.02
CA LYS A 306 8.97 -22.66 -9.09
C LYS A 306 9.03 -21.35 -9.86
N ASP A 307 9.89 -21.23 -10.84
CA ASP A 307 10.07 -20.02 -11.64
C ASP A 307 8.79 -19.71 -12.44
N GLU A 308 8.19 -20.72 -13.08
CA GLU A 308 6.89 -20.63 -13.75
C GLU A 308 5.77 -20.17 -12.80
N MET A 309 5.72 -20.71 -11.59
CA MET A 309 4.73 -20.32 -10.58
C MET A 309 4.91 -18.85 -10.17
N ILE A 310 6.14 -18.38 -9.99
CA ILE A 310 6.44 -16.99 -9.64
C ILE A 310 5.92 -16.04 -10.73
N VAL A 311 6.22 -16.33 -12.00
CA VAL A 311 5.74 -15.53 -13.14
C VAL A 311 4.21 -15.48 -13.16
N LEU A 312 3.54 -16.61 -13.02
CA LEU A 312 2.08 -16.67 -13.03
C LEU A 312 1.44 -15.92 -11.85
N LEU A 313 2.04 -15.95 -10.65
CA LEU A 313 1.58 -15.17 -9.51
C LEU A 313 1.70 -13.66 -9.79
N SER A 314 2.86 -13.22 -10.28
CA SER A 314 3.08 -11.83 -10.69
C SER A 314 2.08 -11.39 -11.77
N ASN A 315 1.92 -12.18 -12.82
CA ASN A 315 1.01 -11.88 -13.92
C ASN A 315 -0.44 -11.69 -13.47
N ARG A 316 -0.95 -12.59 -12.62
CA ARG A 316 -2.32 -12.52 -12.09
C ARG A 316 -2.51 -11.32 -11.18
N HIS A 317 -1.53 -11.03 -10.36
CA HIS A 317 -1.49 -9.86 -9.49
C HIS A 317 -1.61 -8.57 -10.32
N LEU A 318 -0.67 -8.33 -11.23
CA LEU A 318 -0.61 -7.15 -12.08
C LEU A 318 -1.83 -7.01 -13.00
N ALA A 319 -2.32 -8.13 -13.58
CA ALA A 319 -3.52 -8.09 -14.42
C ALA A 319 -4.77 -7.70 -13.64
N LEU A 320 -4.93 -8.15 -12.38
CA LEU A 320 -6.03 -7.73 -11.50
C LEU A 320 -6.00 -6.22 -11.26
N GLU A 321 -4.84 -5.70 -10.88
CA GLU A 321 -4.66 -4.28 -10.56
C GLU A 321 -4.87 -3.40 -11.78
N LYS A 322 -4.30 -3.79 -12.91
CA LYS A 322 -4.53 -3.08 -14.16
C LYS A 322 -6.01 -3.06 -14.57
N TYR A 323 -6.69 -4.20 -14.45
CA TYR A 323 -8.12 -4.28 -14.76
C TYR A 323 -8.94 -3.36 -13.85
N GLN A 324 -8.69 -3.41 -12.55
CA GLN A 324 -9.36 -2.56 -11.57
C GLN A 324 -9.13 -1.06 -11.86
N ASN A 325 -7.88 -0.66 -12.13
CA ASN A 325 -7.54 0.73 -12.42
C ASN A 325 -8.24 1.22 -13.71
N GLN A 326 -8.21 0.42 -14.77
CA GLN A 326 -8.91 0.74 -16.02
C GLN A 326 -10.43 0.87 -15.82
N LEU A 327 -11.06 0.03 -15.00
CA LEU A 327 -12.48 0.12 -14.69
C LEU A 327 -12.83 1.46 -14.03
N ILE A 328 -12.12 1.81 -12.94
CA ILE A 328 -12.37 3.06 -12.20
C ILE A 328 -12.08 4.28 -13.07
N TYR A 329 -10.96 4.26 -13.80
CA TYR A 329 -10.60 5.37 -14.68
C TYR A 329 -11.61 5.56 -15.83
N ASN A 330 -12.02 4.49 -16.49
CA ASN A 330 -13.01 4.54 -17.58
C ASN A 330 -14.39 5.01 -17.10
N ALA A 331 -14.82 4.56 -15.90
CA ALA A 331 -16.04 5.04 -15.25
C ALA A 331 -16.01 6.55 -15.04
N ALA A 332 -14.89 7.08 -14.54
CA ALA A 332 -14.70 8.51 -14.34
C ALA A 332 -14.69 9.29 -15.67
N GLN A 333 -13.99 8.80 -16.69
CA GLN A 333 -13.92 9.46 -18.03
C GLN A 333 -15.27 9.49 -18.72
N SER A 334 -16.02 8.39 -18.66
CA SER A 334 -17.37 8.29 -19.28
C SER A 334 -18.48 8.93 -18.43
N ARG A 335 -18.20 9.33 -17.19
CA ARG A 335 -19.19 9.79 -16.20
C ARG A 335 -20.30 8.77 -15.96
N GLN A 336 -19.98 7.48 -16.07
CA GLN A 336 -20.92 6.39 -15.85
C GLN A 336 -20.53 5.60 -14.59
N GLU A 337 -21.37 5.70 -13.57
CA GLU A 337 -21.19 4.96 -12.33
C GLU A 337 -21.42 3.46 -12.54
N THR A 338 -20.50 2.65 -12.04
CA THR A 338 -20.58 1.18 -12.09
C THR A 338 -20.94 0.59 -10.71
N ALA A 339 -20.97 -0.74 -10.63
CA ALA A 339 -21.14 -1.43 -9.34
C ALA A 339 -19.95 -1.16 -8.38
N ILE A 340 -18.77 -0.85 -8.93
CA ILE A 340 -17.56 -0.58 -8.16
C ILE A 340 -17.70 0.71 -7.35
N GLU A 341 -18.08 1.82 -7.98
CA GLU A 341 -18.26 3.10 -7.29
C GLU A 341 -19.38 3.00 -6.25
N LYS A 342 -20.45 2.24 -6.55
CA LYS A 342 -21.54 2.00 -5.60
C LYS A 342 -21.07 1.25 -4.36
N THR A 343 -20.28 0.18 -4.54
CA THR A 343 -19.75 -0.61 -3.42
C THR A 343 -18.69 0.12 -2.62
N LEU A 344 -17.80 0.88 -3.25
CA LEU A 344 -16.84 1.75 -2.57
C LEU A 344 -17.53 2.74 -1.64
N ARG A 345 -18.64 3.37 -2.11
CA ARG A 345 -19.45 4.34 -1.36
C ARG A 345 -20.30 3.71 -0.28
N GLY A 346 -20.69 2.43 -0.48
CA GLY A 346 -21.65 1.74 0.37
C GLY A 346 -21.14 1.58 1.80
N GLY A 347 -21.94 2.02 2.78
CA GLY A 347 -21.65 1.87 4.22
C GLY A 347 -22.27 0.64 4.87
N ASP A 348 -23.01 -0.18 4.12
CA ASP A 348 -23.81 -1.29 4.66
C ASP A 348 -22.98 -2.36 5.39
N LYS A 349 -21.73 -2.56 4.95
CA LYS A 349 -20.80 -3.49 5.58
C LYS A 349 -20.08 -2.92 6.81
N ASP A 350 -20.06 -1.61 7.00
CA ASP A 350 -19.24 -0.96 8.04
C ASP A 350 -19.56 -1.49 9.45
N ALA A 351 -20.85 -1.66 9.77
CA ALA A 351 -21.29 -2.16 11.05
C ALA A 351 -21.02 -3.66 11.29
N SER A 352 -20.66 -4.42 10.26
CA SER A 352 -20.35 -5.84 10.39
C SER A 352 -18.94 -6.12 10.90
N TYR A 353 -18.08 -5.11 10.90
CA TYR A 353 -16.71 -5.22 11.35
C TYR A 353 -16.53 -4.74 12.80
N PRO A 354 -15.59 -5.34 13.56
CA PRO A 354 -15.23 -4.83 14.87
C PRO A 354 -14.66 -3.41 14.77
N ALA A 355 -14.73 -2.66 15.87
CA ALA A 355 -14.10 -1.35 15.95
C ALA A 355 -12.60 -1.42 15.65
N TRP A 356 -12.04 -0.34 15.10
CA TRP A 356 -10.61 -0.21 14.83
C TRP A 356 -9.75 -0.49 16.06
N SER A 357 -8.68 -1.24 15.87
CA SER A 357 -7.62 -1.49 16.85
C SER A 357 -6.27 -1.56 16.13
N ASP A 358 -5.17 -1.46 16.87
CA ASP A 358 -3.81 -1.50 16.32
C ASP A 358 -3.48 -2.80 15.55
N LEU A 359 -4.20 -3.88 15.83
CA LEU A 359 -4.01 -5.18 15.18
C LEU A 359 -5.08 -5.48 14.11
N TYR A 360 -6.02 -4.55 13.89
CA TYR A 360 -7.14 -4.73 12.95
C TYR A 360 -6.70 -5.07 11.53
N ALA A 361 -5.66 -4.43 11.03
CA ALA A 361 -5.12 -4.67 9.70
C ALA A 361 -4.69 -6.14 9.52
N ARG A 362 -4.09 -6.75 10.56
CA ARG A 362 -3.70 -8.16 10.59
C ARG A 362 -4.89 -9.10 10.81
N ASP A 363 -5.67 -8.82 11.87
CA ASP A 363 -6.62 -9.80 12.42
C ASP A 363 -7.96 -9.81 11.67
N VAL A 364 -8.28 -8.71 10.97
CA VAL A 364 -9.54 -8.57 10.23
C VAL A 364 -9.28 -8.46 8.73
N VAL A 365 -8.56 -7.42 8.30
CA VAL A 365 -8.39 -7.10 6.87
C VAL A 365 -7.64 -8.22 6.14
N SER A 366 -6.41 -8.50 6.57
CA SER A 366 -5.58 -9.53 5.93
C SER A 366 -6.22 -10.92 6.00
N ARG A 367 -6.90 -11.26 7.10
CA ARG A 367 -7.59 -12.56 7.23
C ARG A 367 -8.73 -12.70 6.23
N GLN A 368 -9.55 -11.66 6.06
CA GLN A 368 -10.63 -11.68 5.07
C GLN A 368 -10.09 -11.79 3.65
N SER A 369 -9.08 -11.01 3.34
CA SER A 369 -8.44 -10.98 2.03
C SER A 369 -7.79 -12.34 1.69
N TYR A 370 -7.06 -12.93 2.63
CA TYR A 370 -6.48 -14.27 2.50
C TYR A 370 -7.54 -15.31 2.15
N ALA A 371 -8.68 -15.30 2.84
CA ALA A 371 -9.77 -16.23 2.60
C ALA A 371 -10.41 -16.13 1.20
N LEU A 372 -10.32 -14.96 0.56
CA LEU A 372 -10.81 -14.72 -0.80
C LEU A 372 -9.82 -15.17 -1.90
N GLY A 373 -8.56 -15.42 -1.56
CA GLY A 373 -7.48 -15.60 -2.53
C GLY A 373 -7.68 -16.74 -3.51
N ALA A 374 -8.10 -17.92 -3.04
CA ALA A 374 -8.31 -19.08 -3.92
C ALA A 374 -9.43 -18.82 -4.95
N ARG A 375 -10.60 -18.34 -4.47
CA ARG A 375 -11.74 -18.00 -5.33
C ARG A 375 -11.38 -16.92 -6.36
N LEU A 376 -10.65 -15.90 -5.94
CA LEU A 376 -10.20 -14.84 -6.85
C LEU A 376 -9.28 -15.41 -7.94
N THR A 377 -8.32 -16.25 -7.57
CA THR A 377 -7.40 -16.88 -8.53
C THR A 377 -8.16 -17.70 -9.58
N ASP A 378 -9.15 -18.49 -9.15
CA ASP A 378 -10.00 -19.27 -10.06
C ASP A 378 -10.77 -18.35 -11.03
N ILE A 379 -11.31 -17.24 -10.53
CA ILE A 379 -12.02 -16.25 -11.36
C ILE A 379 -11.06 -15.62 -12.38
N LEU A 380 -9.87 -15.21 -11.97
CA LEU A 380 -8.88 -14.60 -12.88
C LEU A 380 -8.47 -15.58 -14.00
N VAL A 381 -8.20 -16.83 -13.65
CA VAL A 381 -7.82 -17.87 -14.62
C VAL A 381 -8.96 -18.22 -15.57
N ASP A 382 -10.21 -18.19 -15.10
CA ASP A 382 -11.40 -18.48 -15.94
C ASP A 382 -11.78 -17.33 -16.88
N THR A 383 -11.47 -16.08 -16.47
CA THR A 383 -12.01 -14.88 -17.14
C THR A 383 -10.99 -14.09 -17.95
N LEU A 384 -9.76 -13.95 -17.46
CA LEU A 384 -8.72 -13.23 -18.20
C LEU A 384 -8.13 -14.08 -19.34
N PRO A 385 -7.57 -13.45 -20.38
CA PRO A 385 -6.90 -14.19 -21.46
C PRO A 385 -5.83 -15.14 -20.91
N SER A 386 -5.90 -16.41 -21.31
CA SER A 386 -5.01 -17.46 -20.78
C SER A 386 -3.53 -17.16 -21.03
N GLY A 387 -3.19 -16.44 -22.10
CA GLY A 387 -1.85 -15.96 -22.39
C GLY A 387 -1.28 -15.05 -21.29
N TYR A 388 -2.14 -14.32 -20.55
CA TYR A 388 -1.70 -13.44 -19.47
C TYR A 388 -1.59 -14.17 -18.12
N VAL A 389 -2.52 -15.05 -17.79
CA VAL A 389 -2.67 -15.60 -16.44
C VAL A 389 -2.31 -17.08 -16.31
N SER A 390 -2.03 -17.77 -17.42
CA SER A 390 -1.73 -19.21 -17.44
C SER A 390 -0.51 -19.59 -18.27
N ASP A 391 0.08 -18.65 -19.03
CA ASP A 391 1.31 -18.87 -19.79
C ASP A 391 2.52 -18.25 -19.07
N PRO A 392 3.42 -19.08 -18.48
CA PRO A 392 4.59 -18.57 -17.77
C PRO A 392 5.69 -18.02 -18.71
N SER A 393 5.56 -18.17 -20.02
CA SER A 393 6.46 -17.53 -21.00
C SER A 393 6.14 -16.07 -21.25
N PHE A 394 4.95 -15.61 -20.82
CA PHE A 394 4.52 -14.23 -20.91
C PHE A 394 4.82 -13.51 -19.58
N ASP A 395 5.56 -12.43 -19.65
CA ASP A 395 5.78 -11.52 -18.51
C ASP A 395 4.85 -10.31 -18.66
N PHE A 396 3.77 -10.28 -17.86
CA PHE A 396 2.76 -9.24 -17.90
C PHE A 396 3.36 -7.89 -17.51
N GLY A 397 4.18 -7.85 -16.48
CA GLY A 397 4.80 -6.62 -15.98
C GLY A 397 5.69 -5.90 -17.01
N VAL A 398 6.35 -6.66 -17.89
CA VAL A 398 7.16 -6.07 -18.97
C VAL A 398 6.30 -5.57 -20.14
N LYS A 399 5.14 -6.20 -20.39
CA LYS A 399 4.33 -5.97 -21.60
C LYS A 399 3.04 -5.20 -21.35
N GLU A 400 2.72 -4.90 -20.11
CA GLU A 400 1.40 -4.36 -19.72
C GLU A 400 1.04 -3.00 -20.30
N SER A 401 2.03 -2.16 -20.67
CA SER A 401 1.79 -0.77 -21.11
C SER A 401 0.87 -0.67 -22.34
N GLY A 402 0.85 -1.71 -23.19
CA GLY A 402 0.01 -1.78 -24.39
C GLY A 402 -1.31 -2.54 -24.22
N ILE A 403 -1.61 -3.06 -23.02
CA ILE A 403 -2.77 -3.93 -22.78
C ILE A 403 -3.95 -3.11 -22.25
N ASP A 404 -5.10 -3.20 -22.93
CA ASP A 404 -6.40 -2.71 -22.46
C ASP A 404 -7.30 -3.90 -22.12
N LEU A 405 -7.23 -4.35 -20.87
CA LEU A 405 -7.99 -5.50 -20.38
C LEU A 405 -9.51 -5.26 -20.43
N VAL A 406 -9.97 -4.04 -20.22
CA VAL A 406 -11.41 -3.71 -20.27
C VAL A 406 -11.91 -3.82 -21.70
N ALA A 407 -11.16 -3.31 -22.68
CA ALA A 407 -11.51 -3.43 -24.09
C ALA A 407 -11.46 -4.90 -24.56
N GLU A 408 -10.41 -5.66 -24.19
CA GLU A 408 -10.28 -7.07 -24.55
C GLU A 408 -11.43 -7.92 -23.99
N LEU A 409 -11.76 -7.72 -22.70
CA LEU A 409 -12.85 -8.47 -22.06
C LEU A 409 -14.24 -8.04 -22.55
N SER A 410 -14.37 -6.84 -23.13
CA SER A 410 -15.63 -6.42 -23.75
C SER A 410 -15.99 -7.25 -24.99
N GLN A 411 -15.02 -7.90 -25.61
CA GLN A 411 -15.17 -8.79 -26.75
C GLN A 411 -15.46 -10.25 -26.37
N GLN A 412 -15.43 -10.57 -25.06
CA GLN A 412 -15.58 -11.92 -24.53
C GLN A 412 -17.00 -12.17 -23.96
N ASP A 413 -17.21 -13.38 -23.41
CA ASP A 413 -18.46 -13.78 -22.76
C ASP A 413 -18.84 -12.80 -21.63
N ALA A 414 -20.01 -12.18 -21.77
CA ALA A 414 -20.54 -11.22 -20.81
C ALA A 414 -20.73 -11.82 -19.40
N THR A 415 -21.01 -13.13 -19.28
CA THR A 415 -21.16 -13.82 -18.00
C THR A 415 -19.81 -13.92 -17.27
N LYS A 416 -18.76 -14.25 -17.98
CA LYS A 416 -17.40 -14.31 -17.42
C LYS A 416 -16.95 -12.93 -16.95
N ARG A 417 -17.15 -11.91 -17.78
CA ARG A 417 -16.85 -10.53 -17.41
C ARG A 417 -17.62 -10.10 -16.17
N ALA A 418 -18.94 -10.35 -16.10
CA ALA A 418 -19.75 -9.98 -14.94
C ALA A 418 -19.27 -10.68 -13.64
N LYS A 419 -18.73 -11.90 -13.75
CA LYS A 419 -18.14 -12.63 -12.63
C LYS A 419 -16.87 -11.94 -12.10
N LEU A 420 -16.00 -11.47 -13.00
CA LEU A 420 -14.79 -10.71 -12.63
C LEU A 420 -15.14 -9.34 -12.05
N ASP A 421 -16.05 -8.60 -12.70
CA ASP A 421 -16.55 -7.31 -12.22
C ASP A 421 -17.14 -7.42 -10.81
N GLY A 422 -17.90 -8.49 -10.55
CA GLY A 422 -18.45 -8.78 -9.23
C GLY A 422 -17.39 -9.06 -8.17
N ALA A 423 -16.34 -9.80 -8.54
CA ALA A 423 -15.22 -10.06 -7.63
C ALA A 423 -14.44 -8.78 -7.31
N VAL A 424 -14.15 -7.95 -8.32
CA VAL A 424 -13.48 -6.65 -8.11
C VAL A 424 -14.34 -5.72 -7.26
N ALA A 425 -15.65 -5.66 -7.52
CA ALA A 425 -16.57 -4.85 -6.72
C ALA A 425 -16.63 -5.32 -5.25
N GLU A 426 -16.57 -6.63 -4.99
CA GLU A 426 -16.51 -7.17 -3.63
C GLU A 426 -15.24 -6.75 -2.90
N LEU A 427 -14.08 -6.86 -3.55
CA LEU A 427 -12.78 -6.46 -2.99
C LEU A 427 -12.74 -4.95 -2.69
N LEU A 428 -13.22 -4.13 -3.63
CA LEU A 428 -13.26 -2.68 -3.45
C LEU A 428 -14.33 -2.24 -2.44
N GLY A 429 -15.41 -3.01 -2.28
CA GLY A 429 -16.35 -2.82 -1.17
C GLY A 429 -15.69 -3.05 0.20
N ASN A 430 -14.82 -4.06 0.30
CA ASN A 430 -14.03 -4.32 1.51
C ASN A 430 -13.00 -3.21 1.74
N PHE A 431 -12.30 -2.78 0.68
CA PHE A 431 -11.42 -1.60 0.69
C PHE A 431 -12.13 -0.37 1.30
N GLY A 432 -13.32 -0.01 0.80
CA GLY A 432 -14.09 1.13 1.30
C GLY A 432 -14.48 0.98 2.77
N ALA A 433 -15.02 -0.18 3.17
CA ALA A 433 -15.48 -0.43 4.54
C ALA A 433 -14.33 -0.38 5.56
N HIS A 434 -13.21 -1.06 5.26
CA HIS A 434 -12.03 -1.04 6.14
C HIS A 434 -11.40 0.35 6.22
N SER A 435 -11.32 1.07 5.10
CA SER A 435 -10.82 2.45 5.06
C SER A 435 -11.66 3.39 5.96
N ARG A 436 -12.99 3.30 5.90
CA ARG A 436 -13.87 4.10 6.77
C ARG A 436 -13.70 3.75 8.26
N ASN A 437 -13.45 2.47 8.57
CA ASN A 437 -13.19 2.05 9.95
C ASN A 437 -11.87 2.65 10.49
N VAL A 438 -10.80 2.69 9.69
CA VAL A 438 -9.54 3.38 10.04
C VAL A 438 -9.80 4.85 10.36
N VAL A 439 -10.51 5.56 9.48
CA VAL A 439 -10.80 7.00 9.67
C VAL A 439 -11.55 7.24 10.97
N ARG A 440 -12.59 6.46 11.26
CA ARG A 440 -13.34 6.56 12.53
C ARG A 440 -12.43 6.29 13.74
N GLY A 441 -11.57 5.29 13.65
CA GLY A 441 -10.60 4.95 14.70
C GLY A 441 -9.62 6.10 14.98
N VAL A 442 -9.05 6.67 13.93
CA VAL A 442 -8.11 7.80 14.03
C VAL A 442 -8.81 9.05 14.60
N LEU A 443 -9.99 9.41 14.11
CA LEU A 443 -10.73 10.57 14.61
C LEU A 443 -11.12 10.40 16.07
N LYS A 444 -11.53 9.20 16.49
CA LYS A 444 -11.79 8.88 17.90
C LYS A 444 -10.54 9.05 18.76
N ALA A 445 -9.40 8.50 18.33
CA ALA A 445 -8.13 8.64 19.04
C ALA A 445 -7.63 10.10 19.05
N GLY A 446 -7.89 10.85 17.98
CA GLY A 446 -7.57 12.28 17.88
C GLY A 446 -8.41 13.19 18.76
N ALA A 447 -9.63 12.78 19.11
CA ALA A 447 -10.53 13.53 20.00
C ALA A 447 -10.24 13.30 21.51
N THR A 448 -9.52 12.25 21.84
CA THR A 448 -9.17 11.93 23.25
C THR A 448 -8.02 12.83 23.71
N LYS A 449 -8.27 13.65 24.76
CA LYS A 449 -7.27 14.55 25.37
C LYS A 449 -6.23 13.77 26.18
#